data_d7c7a1750d7d8e534e2caba96b6cb849
#
_entry.id   d7c7a1750d7d8e534e2caba96b6cb849
#
_cell.length_a   1.000
_cell.length_b   1.000
_cell.length_c   1.000
_cell.angle_alpha   90.00
_cell.angle_beta   90.00
_cell.angle_gamma   90.00
#
_symmetry.space_group_name_H-M   'P 1'
#
loop_
_entity.id
_entity.type
_entity.pdbx_description
1 polymer ?
#
loop_
_entity_poly.entity_id
_entity_poly.type
_entity_poly.pdbx_seq_one_letter_code
_entity_poly.pdbx_strand_id
1 'polypeptide(L)'
;QMWKSPNGTIRSILDAPCSVPILIDSIHPVVKNWKKPITIARHAYGDVYKSVDLYTTEPGECTMTFKGRAAGKDPAGAEGGRSRRVAGAHNKEKSIRSFARACFQYAIDTKQDLWFSTKDTIAKVYDGEFKKVFEEEFEAQGKFDELGITYFYTLIDDAVARVIRSQGGFIWACKNYDATS
;
A
#
# COMPACT_ATOMS: atom_id res chain seq x y z
N GLN A 1 -25.66 -8.45 11.17
CA GLN A 1 -24.23 -8.71 11.04
C GLN A 1 -23.83 -8.49 9.58
N MET A 2 -23.00 -7.49 9.28
CA MET A 2 -22.50 -7.25 7.91
C MET A 2 -21.51 -8.34 7.50
N TRP A 3 -21.70 -8.89 6.30
CA TRP A 3 -20.79 -9.86 5.73
C TRP A 3 -19.49 -9.18 5.28
N LYS A 4 -18.35 -9.88 5.44
CA LYS A 4 -17.08 -9.40 4.91
C LYS A 4 -17.11 -9.41 3.38
N SER A 5 -16.48 -8.41 2.76
CA SER A 5 -16.38 -8.35 1.29
C SER A 5 -15.75 -9.64 0.71
N PRO A 6 -16.42 -10.33 -0.22
CA PRO A 6 -15.84 -11.50 -0.89
C PRO A 6 -14.53 -11.18 -1.58
N ASN A 7 -14.43 -10.03 -2.26
CA ASN A 7 -13.21 -9.59 -2.94
C ASN A 7 -12.04 -9.41 -1.98
N GLY A 8 -12.27 -8.77 -0.82
CA GLY A 8 -11.26 -8.60 0.21
C GLY A 8 -10.81 -9.92 0.82
N THR A 9 -11.72 -10.87 0.96
CA THR A 9 -11.44 -12.21 1.49
C THR A 9 -10.57 -13.00 0.51
N ILE A 10 -10.94 -13.06 -0.77
CA ILE A 10 -10.19 -13.78 -1.81
C ILE A 10 -8.78 -13.20 -1.96
N ARG A 11 -8.63 -11.87 -2.06
CA ARG A 11 -7.30 -11.23 -2.13
C ARG A 11 -6.43 -11.53 -0.93
N SER A 12 -7.01 -11.53 0.28
CA SER A 12 -6.26 -11.85 1.50
C SER A 12 -5.81 -13.31 1.58
N ILE A 13 -6.55 -14.24 0.97
CA ILE A 13 -6.21 -15.67 0.92
C ILE A 13 -5.10 -15.91 -0.11
N LEU A 14 -5.24 -15.32 -1.29
CA LEU A 14 -4.30 -15.51 -2.39
C LEU A 14 -3.01 -14.69 -2.20
N ASP A 15 -3.01 -13.68 -1.31
CA ASP A 15 -1.91 -12.72 -1.13
C ASP A 15 -1.44 -12.11 -2.47
N ALA A 16 -2.38 -12.01 -3.42
CA ALA A 16 -2.09 -11.60 -4.78
C ALA A 16 -2.31 -10.10 -4.97
N PRO A 17 -1.34 -9.37 -5.54
CA PRO A 17 -1.57 -8.01 -5.99
C PRO A 17 -2.64 -8.01 -7.06
N CYS A 18 -3.62 -7.11 -6.92
CA CYS A 18 -4.65 -6.93 -7.94
C CYS A 18 -4.24 -5.78 -8.84
N SER A 19 -4.00 -6.07 -10.11
CA SER A 19 -3.82 -5.03 -11.11
C SER A 19 -4.46 -5.45 -12.42
N VAL A 20 -5.25 -4.57 -13.01
CA VAL A 20 -5.78 -4.78 -14.37
C VAL A 20 -5.84 -3.41 -15.04
N PRO A 21 -4.95 -3.09 -15.97
CA PRO A 21 -5.17 -1.97 -16.85
C PRO A 21 -6.31 -2.31 -17.81
N ILE A 22 -7.39 -1.53 -17.76
CA ILE A 22 -8.50 -1.66 -18.72
C ILE A 22 -8.36 -0.53 -19.75
N LEU A 23 -8.11 -0.90 -20.97
CA LEU A 23 -8.12 0.02 -22.13
C LEU A 23 -9.31 -0.29 -23.01
N ILE A 24 -10.10 0.72 -23.28
CA ILE A 24 -11.23 0.67 -24.22
C ILE A 24 -11.00 1.77 -25.25
N ASP A 25 -10.76 1.41 -26.50
CA ASP A 25 -10.38 2.33 -27.58
C ASP A 25 -11.40 3.46 -27.82
N SER A 26 -12.67 3.21 -27.53
CA SER A 26 -13.74 4.18 -27.66
C SER A 26 -13.89 5.14 -26.47
N ILE A 27 -13.19 4.89 -25.37
CA ILE A 27 -13.24 5.74 -24.17
C ILE A 27 -11.92 6.47 -24.00
N HIS A 28 -11.97 7.78 -24.19
CA HIS A 28 -10.80 8.62 -24.00
C HIS A 28 -10.63 8.94 -22.50
N PRO A 29 -9.41 8.82 -21.95
CA PRO A 29 -9.15 9.18 -20.57
C PRO A 29 -9.39 10.66 -20.31
N VAL A 30 -9.91 11.00 -19.14
CA VAL A 30 -10.13 12.39 -18.70
C VAL A 30 -8.82 13.20 -18.75
N VAL A 31 -7.72 12.55 -18.39
CA VAL A 31 -6.37 13.14 -18.51
C VAL A 31 -5.82 12.90 -19.90
N LYS A 32 -5.83 13.95 -20.72
CA LYS A 32 -5.40 13.90 -22.13
C LYS A 32 -3.94 13.48 -22.34
N ASN A 33 -3.10 13.60 -21.32
CA ASN A 33 -1.68 13.23 -21.38
C ASN A 33 -1.46 11.73 -21.32
N TRP A 34 -2.39 10.94 -20.80
CA TRP A 34 -2.26 9.50 -20.72
C TRP A 34 -2.36 8.85 -22.11
N LYS A 35 -1.23 8.39 -22.61
CA LYS A 35 -1.09 7.75 -23.91
C LYS A 35 -0.76 6.26 -23.82
N LYS A 36 -0.36 5.82 -22.62
CA LYS A 36 0.01 4.43 -22.33
C LYS A 36 -0.73 3.97 -21.06
N PRO A 37 -1.04 2.68 -20.93
CA PRO A 37 -1.72 2.16 -19.76
C PRO A 37 -0.89 2.38 -18.49
N ILE A 38 -1.57 2.68 -17.38
CA ILE A 38 -1.00 2.71 -16.04
C ILE A 38 -1.49 1.48 -15.31
N THR A 39 -0.57 0.62 -14.87
CA THR A 39 -0.91 -0.56 -14.10
C THR A 39 -0.86 -0.24 -12.63
N ILE A 40 -1.98 -0.33 -11.92
CA ILE A 40 -2.02 -0.12 -10.46
C ILE A 40 -1.90 -1.48 -9.77
N ALA A 41 -0.77 -1.69 -9.08
CA ALA A 41 -0.56 -2.85 -8.23
C ALA A 41 -1.01 -2.53 -6.80
N ARG A 42 -1.99 -3.27 -6.30
CA ARG A 42 -2.58 -3.06 -4.98
C ARG A 42 -2.16 -4.15 -4.01
N HIS A 43 -1.60 -3.78 -2.86
CA HIS A 43 -1.33 -4.72 -1.78
C HIS A 43 -2.63 -5.37 -1.28
N ALA A 44 -2.61 -6.68 -1.05
CA ALA A 44 -3.83 -7.45 -0.78
C ALA A 44 -4.24 -7.49 0.69
N TYR A 45 -3.33 -7.20 1.62
CA TYR A 45 -3.53 -7.42 3.05
C TYR A 45 -3.44 -6.11 3.86
N GLY A 46 -4.03 -6.14 5.07
CA GLY A 46 -3.79 -5.12 6.10
C GLY A 46 -4.47 -3.77 5.86
N ASP A 47 -3.82 -2.71 6.33
CA ASP A 47 -4.30 -1.33 6.38
C ASP A 47 -5.66 -1.24 7.11
N VAL A 48 -6.50 -0.30 6.72
CA VAL A 48 -7.83 -0.10 7.29
C VAL A 48 -8.78 -1.29 7.10
N TYR A 49 -8.51 -2.16 6.12
CA TYR A 49 -9.34 -3.38 5.89
C TYR A 49 -9.16 -4.44 6.98
N LYS A 50 -8.17 -4.32 7.82
CA LYS A 50 -7.90 -5.16 8.99
C LYS A 50 -7.79 -4.34 10.28
N SER A 51 -8.28 -3.10 10.27
CA SER A 51 -8.32 -2.25 11.46
C SER A 51 -9.33 -2.75 12.49
N VAL A 52 -9.10 -2.39 13.72
CA VAL A 52 -10.06 -2.49 14.82
C VAL A 52 -10.51 -1.08 15.15
N ASP A 53 -11.79 -0.81 15.00
CA ASP A 53 -12.39 0.50 15.27
C ASP A 53 -13.20 0.46 16.55
N LEU A 54 -13.04 1.48 17.38
CA LEU A 54 -13.78 1.66 18.62
C LEU A 54 -14.41 3.06 18.66
N TYR A 55 -15.69 3.09 18.98
CA TYR A 55 -16.40 4.34 19.30
C TYR A 55 -16.72 4.40 20.80
N THR A 56 -16.34 5.50 21.45
CA THR A 56 -16.63 5.73 22.86
C THR A 56 -17.48 6.98 23.04
N THR A 57 -18.45 6.94 23.93
CA THR A 57 -19.34 8.08 24.28
C THR A 57 -18.90 8.80 25.53
N GLU A 58 -18.01 8.19 26.32
CA GLU A 58 -17.54 8.70 27.59
C GLU A 58 -16.03 9.01 27.55
N PRO A 59 -15.56 9.94 28.40
CA PRO A 59 -14.13 10.15 28.61
C PRO A 59 -13.50 8.87 29.17
N GLY A 60 -12.31 8.51 28.69
CA GLY A 60 -11.60 7.32 29.15
C GLY A 60 -10.22 7.22 28.52
N GLU A 61 -9.45 6.27 28.99
CA GLU A 61 -8.15 5.89 28.45
C GLU A 61 -8.32 4.77 27.41
N CYS A 62 -7.60 4.88 26.29
CA CYS A 62 -7.52 3.80 25.31
C CYS A 62 -6.08 3.30 25.25
N THR A 63 -5.88 2.02 25.59
CA THR A 63 -4.56 1.38 25.58
C THR A 63 -4.48 0.36 24.46
N MET A 64 -3.45 0.46 23.63
CA MET A 64 -3.11 -0.56 22.64
C MET A 64 -2.01 -1.46 23.20
N THR A 65 -2.29 -2.76 23.38
CA THR A 65 -1.35 -3.71 23.95
C THR A 65 -0.94 -4.74 22.91
N PHE A 66 0.38 -4.91 22.75
CA PHE A 66 0.96 -6.01 21.98
C PHE A 66 1.45 -7.11 22.91
N LYS A 67 0.84 -8.30 22.83
CA LYS A 67 1.28 -9.50 23.55
C LYS A 67 2.13 -10.37 22.63
N GLY A 68 3.45 -10.19 22.67
CA GLY A 68 4.40 -11.06 21.99
C GLY A 68 4.59 -12.40 22.74
N ARG A 69 5.21 -13.37 22.07
CA ARG A 69 5.59 -14.64 22.70
C ARG A 69 6.76 -14.52 23.71
N ALA A 70 7.58 -13.48 23.57
CA ALA A 70 8.58 -13.09 24.56
C ALA A 70 8.09 -11.79 25.24
N ALA A 71 8.19 -11.71 26.57
CA ALA A 71 7.76 -10.56 27.35
C ALA A 71 8.36 -9.26 26.79
N GLY A 72 7.54 -8.41 26.23
CA GLY A 72 7.93 -7.15 25.59
C GLY A 72 7.03 -6.01 26.00
N LYS A 73 7.56 -4.81 25.93
CA LYS A 73 7.03 -3.53 26.44
C LYS A 73 5.72 -3.09 25.76
N ASP A 74 4.82 -2.49 26.52
CA ASP A 74 3.57 -1.89 26.04
C ASP A 74 3.81 -0.62 25.20
N PRO A 75 3.15 -0.47 24.06
CA PRO A 75 3.15 0.79 23.32
C PRO A 75 2.17 1.82 23.92
N ALA A 76 2.48 3.08 23.71
CA ALA A 76 1.91 4.28 24.29
C ALA A 76 0.38 4.35 24.39
N GLY A 77 -0.10 4.78 25.55
CA GLY A 77 -1.50 5.16 25.80
C GLY A 77 -1.84 6.54 25.23
N ALA A 78 -3.09 6.73 24.84
CA ALA A 78 -3.64 8.01 24.41
C ALA A 78 -4.60 8.55 25.47
N GLU A 79 -4.30 9.73 26.02
CA GLU A 79 -5.14 10.40 27.02
C GLU A 79 -6.28 11.24 26.40
N GLY A 80 -7.39 11.38 27.09
CA GLY A 80 -8.25 12.40 27.06
C GLY A 80 -9.66 12.58 26.92
N GLY A 81 -10.36 13.43 26.56
CA GLY A 81 -11.62 14.13 26.52
C GLY A 81 -12.83 13.37 25.97
N ARG A 82 -13.98 14.07 25.90
CA ARG A 82 -15.29 13.52 25.52
C ARG A 82 -15.30 12.91 24.13
N SER A 83 -15.95 11.75 23.99
CA SER A 83 -16.27 11.07 22.72
C SER A 83 -15.10 10.89 21.74
N ARG A 84 -14.57 9.69 21.61
CA ARG A 84 -13.41 9.39 20.74
C ARG A 84 -13.68 8.22 19.81
N ARG A 85 -13.00 8.26 18.69
CA ARG A 85 -12.86 7.13 17.78
C ARG A 85 -11.40 6.73 17.76
N VAL A 86 -11.14 5.45 17.94
CA VAL A 86 -9.79 4.87 17.89
C VAL A 86 -9.77 3.77 16.85
N ALA A 87 -8.78 3.81 15.97
CA ALA A 87 -8.56 2.77 14.97
C ALA A 87 -7.11 2.29 15.04
N GLY A 88 -6.91 0.97 15.04
CA GLY A 88 -5.60 0.35 14.97
C GLY A 88 -5.44 -0.43 13.67
N ALA A 89 -4.54 0.00 12.81
CA ALA A 89 -4.18 -0.72 11.59
C ALA A 89 -2.93 -1.57 11.80
N HIS A 90 -2.83 -2.70 11.10
CA HIS A 90 -1.66 -3.55 11.12
C HIS A 90 -1.36 -4.15 9.75
N ASN A 91 -0.11 -4.59 9.57
CA ASN A 91 0.31 -5.35 8.41
C ASN A 91 1.29 -6.46 8.81
N LYS A 92 1.66 -7.31 7.86
CA LYS A 92 2.62 -8.40 8.06
C LYS A 92 3.79 -8.20 7.10
N GLU A 93 5.00 -8.16 7.62
CA GLU A 93 6.23 -8.03 6.80
C GLU A 93 6.28 -9.05 5.67
N LYS A 94 5.94 -10.33 5.96
CA LYS A 94 5.89 -11.37 4.94
C LYS A 94 4.98 -11.02 3.75
N SER A 95 3.81 -10.41 4.02
CA SER A 95 2.87 -10.01 2.98
C SER A 95 3.39 -8.79 2.20
N ILE A 96 4.01 -7.83 2.88
CA ILE A 96 4.65 -6.68 2.22
C ILE A 96 5.77 -7.15 1.29
N ARG A 97 6.61 -8.06 1.76
CA ARG A 97 7.73 -8.63 0.99
C ARG A 97 7.26 -9.44 -0.22
N SER A 98 6.22 -10.26 -0.05
CA SER A 98 5.57 -10.99 -1.16
C SER A 98 5.04 -10.02 -2.22
N PHE A 99 4.39 -8.96 -1.80
CA PHE A 99 3.88 -7.91 -2.69
C PHE A 99 5.01 -7.18 -3.44
N ALA A 100 6.07 -6.78 -2.73
CA ALA A 100 7.23 -6.14 -3.35
C ALA A 100 7.84 -7.03 -4.43
N ARG A 101 8.12 -8.31 -4.13
CA ARG A 101 8.65 -9.27 -5.10
C ARG A 101 7.77 -9.44 -6.32
N ALA A 102 6.46 -9.53 -6.14
CA ALA A 102 5.51 -9.63 -7.24
C ALA A 102 5.54 -8.38 -8.12
N CYS A 103 5.62 -7.17 -7.54
CA CYS A 103 5.72 -5.93 -8.27
C CYS A 103 7.02 -5.83 -9.07
N PHE A 104 8.16 -6.16 -8.46
CA PHE A 104 9.45 -6.16 -9.13
C PHE A 104 9.51 -7.20 -10.27
N GLN A 105 9.03 -8.41 -10.03
CA GLN A 105 9.00 -9.44 -11.07
C GLN A 105 8.12 -9.02 -12.23
N TYR A 106 6.94 -8.47 -11.96
CA TYR A 106 6.04 -7.99 -13.00
C TYR A 106 6.65 -6.82 -13.80
N ALA A 107 7.38 -5.91 -13.15
CA ALA A 107 8.11 -4.83 -13.80
C ALA A 107 9.19 -5.37 -14.76
N ILE A 108 9.93 -6.39 -14.33
CA ILE A 108 10.93 -7.08 -15.15
C ILE A 108 10.28 -7.75 -16.36
N ASP A 109 9.21 -8.51 -16.16
CA ASP A 109 8.52 -9.28 -17.20
C ASP A 109 7.90 -8.36 -18.26
N THR A 110 7.36 -7.22 -17.84
CA THR A 110 6.70 -6.25 -18.73
C THR A 110 7.64 -5.13 -19.22
N LYS A 111 8.86 -5.07 -18.71
CA LYS A 111 9.86 -4.01 -18.99
C LYS A 111 9.28 -2.60 -18.77
N GLN A 112 8.62 -2.41 -17.65
CA GLN A 112 7.99 -1.14 -17.25
C GLN A 112 8.63 -0.60 -15.97
N ASP A 113 8.70 0.72 -15.86
CA ASP A 113 9.10 1.38 -14.62
C ASP A 113 8.16 1.01 -13.48
N LEU A 114 8.72 0.91 -12.28
CA LEU A 114 7.95 0.65 -11.06
C LEU A 114 7.98 1.89 -10.16
N TRP A 115 6.82 2.47 -9.94
CA TRP A 115 6.61 3.54 -8.98
C TRP A 115 6.01 2.97 -7.71
N PHE A 116 6.54 3.37 -6.57
CA PHE A 116 5.99 3.01 -5.27
C PHE A 116 5.77 4.26 -4.44
N SER A 117 4.68 4.30 -3.69
CA SER A 117 4.35 5.47 -2.89
C SER A 117 3.71 5.10 -1.54
N THR A 118 4.07 5.87 -0.52
CA THR A 118 3.51 5.79 0.83
C THR A 118 3.47 7.18 1.46
N LYS A 119 3.11 7.30 2.74
CA LYS A 119 3.19 8.55 3.49
C LYS A 119 4.09 8.38 4.73
N ASP A 120 5.34 7.94 4.51
CA ASP A 120 6.33 7.68 5.56
C ASP A 120 6.72 8.92 6.38
N THR A 121 6.46 10.11 5.87
CA THR A 121 6.62 11.37 6.63
C THR A 121 5.63 11.51 7.79
N ILE A 122 4.47 10.86 7.73
CA ILE A 122 3.43 10.86 8.74
C ILE A 122 3.42 9.53 9.51
N ALA A 123 3.23 8.41 8.81
CA ALA A 123 3.23 7.06 9.39
C ALA A 123 4.65 6.48 9.38
N LYS A 124 5.57 7.11 10.10
CA LYS A 124 7.03 6.85 10.01
C LYS A 124 7.41 5.39 10.24
N VAL A 125 6.75 4.71 11.16
CA VAL A 125 7.03 3.29 11.45
C VAL A 125 6.29 2.39 10.46
N TYR A 126 5.00 2.60 10.30
CA TYR A 126 4.14 1.75 9.48
C TYR A 126 4.48 1.83 7.98
N ASP A 127 4.52 3.03 7.43
CA ASP A 127 4.85 3.26 6.02
C ASP A 127 6.35 3.15 5.74
N GLY A 128 7.18 3.48 6.74
CA GLY A 128 8.64 3.29 6.67
C GLY A 128 9.03 1.83 6.51
N GLU A 129 8.29 0.89 7.11
CA GLU A 129 8.54 -0.54 6.92
C GLU A 129 8.25 -0.98 5.47
N PHE A 130 7.18 -0.48 4.85
CA PHE A 130 6.91 -0.73 3.44
C PHE A 130 8.04 -0.23 2.54
N LYS A 131 8.49 1.01 2.77
CA LYS A 131 9.60 1.61 2.02
C LYS A 131 10.87 0.77 2.14
N LYS A 132 11.25 0.44 3.37
CA LYS A 132 12.44 -0.38 3.67
C LYS A 132 12.39 -1.73 2.95
N VAL A 133 11.27 -2.45 3.03
CA VAL A 133 11.11 -3.75 2.37
C VAL A 133 11.22 -3.63 0.85
N PHE A 134 10.66 -2.57 0.25
CA PHE A 134 10.78 -2.33 -1.18
C PHE A 134 12.22 -2.00 -1.59
N GLU A 135 12.94 -1.21 -0.79
CA GLU A 135 14.36 -0.91 -1.02
C GLU A 135 15.24 -2.17 -0.94
N GLU A 136 15.03 -3.01 0.09
CA GLU A 136 15.73 -4.30 0.23
C GLU A 136 15.48 -5.24 -0.96
N GLU A 137 14.24 -5.36 -1.41
CA GLU A 137 13.91 -6.22 -2.56
C GLU A 137 14.40 -5.63 -3.89
N PHE A 138 14.46 -4.31 -4.03
CA PHE A 138 15.08 -3.65 -5.18
C PHE A 138 16.57 -3.96 -5.27
N GLU A 139 17.31 -3.79 -4.18
CA GLU A 139 18.75 -4.11 -4.12
C GLU A 139 19.02 -5.59 -4.41
N ALA A 140 18.16 -6.49 -3.89
CA ALA A 140 18.28 -7.93 -4.11
C ALA A 140 18.05 -8.36 -5.57
N GLN A 141 17.24 -7.63 -6.33
CA GLN A 141 16.94 -7.96 -7.73
C GLN A 141 18.10 -7.65 -8.68
N GLY A 142 18.78 -6.51 -8.52
CA GLY A 142 19.99 -6.13 -9.25
C GLY A 142 19.86 -6.02 -10.78
N LYS A 143 18.67 -6.18 -11.35
CA LYS A 143 18.46 -6.30 -12.81
C LYS A 143 17.85 -5.07 -13.48
N PHE A 144 17.45 -4.08 -12.71
CA PHE A 144 16.71 -2.93 -13.23
C PHE A 144 17.58 -2.08 -14.16
N ASP A 145 18.82 -1.83 -13.78
CA ASP A 145 19.75 -1.05 -14.61
C ASP A 145 20.06 -1.75 -15.93
N GLU A 146 20.28 -3.07 -15.91
CA GLU A 146 20.55 -3.86 -17.13
C GLU A 146 19.36 -3.84 -18.11
N LEU A 147 18.12 -3.76 -17.60
CA LEU A 147 16.90 -3.74 -18.39
C LEU A 147 16.46 -2.32 -18.78
N GLY A 148 17.14 -1.28 -18.29
CA GLY A 148 16.78 0.12 -18.52
C GLY A 148 15.44 0.51 -17.93
N ILE A 149 15.01 -0.13 -16.82
CA ILE A 149 13.80 0.19 -16.06
C ILE A 149 14.14 0.87 -14.76
N THR A 150 13.28 1.79 -14.33
CA THR A 150 13.50 2.62 -13.14
C THR A 150 12.59 2.20 -11.99
N TYR A 151 13.16 2.05 -10.80
CA TYR A 151 12.41 2.05 -9.55
C TYR A 151 12.36 3.47 -9.00
N PHE A 152 11.16 3.98 -8.72
CA PHE A 152 10.95 5.33 -8.21
C PHE A 152 10.05 5.32 -6.99
N TYR A 153 10.55 5.85 -5.87
CA TYR A 153 9.78 6.05 -4.65
C TYR A 153 9.46 7.53 -4.43
N THR A 154 8.22 7.83 -4.05
CA THR A 154 7.81 9.17 -3.64
C THR A 154 6.63 9.13 -2.66
N LEU A 155 6.28 10.29 -2.07
CA LEU A 155 5.11 10.40 -1.22
C LEU A 155 3.82 10.28 -2.06
N ILE A 156 2.77 9.71 -1.46
CA ILE A 156 1.51 9.42 -2.17
C ILE A 156 0.88 10.66 -2.81
N ASP A 157 0.91 11.79 -2.13
CA ASP A 157 0.39 13.07 -2.64
C ASP A 157 1.19 13.59 -3.85
N ASP A 158 2.51 13.47 -3.83
CA ASP A 158 3.36 13.80 -4.99
C ASP A 158 3.17 12.77 -6.12
N ALA A 159 3.02 11.49 -5.78
CA ALA A 159 2.73 10.44 -6.76
C ALA A 159 1.47 10.76 -7.56
N VAL A 160 0.36 11.12 -6.92
CA VAL A 160 -0.89 11.49 -7.61
C VAL A 160 -0.66 12.62 -8.59
N ALA A 161 0.04 13.70 -8.19
CA ALA A 161 0.33 14.82 -9.06
C ALA A 161 1.22 14.43 -10.26
N ARG A 162 2.18 13.54 -10.06
CA ARG A 162 3.06 13.02 -11.13
C ARG A 162 2.32 12.11 -12.09
N VAL A 163 1.47 11.22 -11.58
CA VAL A 163 0.64 10.33 -12.39
C VAL A 163 -0.26 11.13 -13.33
N ILE A 164 -0.94 12.17 -12.83
CA ILE A 164 -1.80 13.04 -13.66
C ILE A 164 -0.99 13.73 -14.76
N ARG A 165 0.25 14.15 -14.47
CA ARG A 165 1.11 14.84 -15.45
C ARG A 165 1.85 13.88 -16.40
N SER A 166 1.89 12.59 -16.09
CA SER A 166 2.61 11.58 -16.85
C SER A 166 1.94 11.24 -18.19
N GLN A 167 2.67 10.52 -19.01
CA GLN A 167 2.11 9.90 -20.22
C GLN A 167 1.61 8.47 -19.99
N GLY A 168 1.77 7.93 -18.77
CA GLY A 168 1.53 6.53 -18.44
C GLY A 168 2.68 5.60 -18.85
N GLY A 169 2.43 4.31 -18.85
CA GLY A 169 3.39 3.27 -19.24
C GLY A 169 4.28 2.78 -18.10
N PHE A 170 3.78 2.82 -16.89
CA PHE A 170 4.47 2.34 -15.69
C PHE A 170 3.52 1.57 -14.78
N ILE A 171 4.11 0.87 -13.81
CA ILE A 171 3.41 0.19 -12.73
C ILE A 171 3.43 1.10 -11.51
N TRP A 172 2.27 1.35 -10.91
CA TRP A 172 2.16 2.10 -9.67
C TRP A 172 1.75 1.17 -8.53
N ALA A 173 2.70 0.82 -7.68
CA ALA A 173 2.47 0.00 -6.48
C ALA A 173 1.97 0.87 -5.34
N CYS A 174 0.86 0.47 -4.74
CA CYS A 174 0.18 1.18 -3.66
C CYS A 174 -0.16 0.23 -2.51
N LYS A 175 -0.21 0.77 -1.29
CA LYS A 175 -0.81 0.06 -0.16
C LYS A 175 -2.28 -0.26 -0.44
N ASN A 176 -2.85 -1.16 0.37
CA ASN A 176 -4.21 -1.67 0.14
C ASN A 176 -5.26 -0.56 0.06
N TYR A 177 -5.22 0.44 0.93
CA TYR A 177 -6.18 1.54 0.93
C TYR A 177 -5.86 2.58 -0.15
N ASP A 178 -4.61 2.96 -0.32
CA ASP A 178 -4.17 4.01 -1.24
C ASP A 178 -4.55 3.71 -2.70
N ALA A 179 -4.61 2.42 -3.07
CA ALA A 179 -5.02 1.98 -4.41
C ALA A 179 -6.55 2.00 -4.66
N THR A 180 -7.35 2.52 -3.73
CA THR A 180 -8.81 2.61 -3.86
C THR A 180 -9.34 4.04 -3.97
N SER A 181 -8.45 5.00 -3.89
CA SER A 181 -8.76 6.44 -3.93
C SER A 181 -8.89 6.98 -5.34
#